data_9e7613930e434c8463e16389d53a21cb
#
_entry.id   9e7613930e434c8463e16389d53a21cb
#
_cell.length_a   1.000
_cell.length_b   1.000
_cell.length_c   1.000
_cell.angle_alpha   90.00
_cell.angle_beta   90.00
_cell.angle_gamma   90.00
#
_symmetry.space_group_name_H-M   'P 1'
#
loop_
_entity.id
_entity.type
_entity.pdbx_description
1 polymer ?
#
loop_
_entity_poly.entity_id
_entity_poly.type
_entity_poly.pdbx_seq_one_letter_code
_entity_poly.pdbx_strand_id
1 'polypeptide(L)'
;SSDVCSSDLMLAQRSSELDPVNHGDLITSMGQLQRNARDLQESVMSIRMMPMEYVFSRYPRLVRDLAGKLGKQVELTLVGSSTELDKSLIERIIDPLTHLVRNSLDHGIELPEKRLAAGKNSVGNLILSAEHQGGNICIEVTDDGAGLNRERILAKAASQGLTVSENMSDDEVA
;
A
#
# COMPACT_ATOMS: atom_id res chain seq x y z
N SER A 1 3.74 6.92 -25.41
CA SER A 1 2.37 6.81 -24.83
C SER A 1 1.49 8.03 -25.12
N SER A 2 2.04 9.09 -25.72
CA SER A 2 1.30 10.31 -26.15
C SER A 2 0.78 10.22 -27.59
N ASP A 3 1.28 9.30 -28.40
CA ASP A 3 0.97 9.25 -29.83
C ASP A 3 -0.39 8.59 -30.14
N VAL A 4 -0.91 7.75 -29.25
CA VAL A 4 -2.22 7.08 -29.41
C VAL A 4 -3.38 8.08 -29.22
N CYS A 5 -3.25 9.00 -28.26
CA CYS A 5 -4.27 10.03 -28.00
C CYS A 5 -4.43 11.04 -29.18
N SER A 6 -3.33 11.35 -29.88
CA SER A 6 -3.36 12.27 -31.03
C SER A 6 -4.02 11.66 -32.27
N SER A 7 -3.88 10.35 -32.47
CA SER A 7 -4.50 9.62 -33.57
C SER A 7 -6.02 9.52 -33.42
N ASP A 8 -6.49 9.30 -32.20
CA ASP A 8 -7.94 9.21 -31.90
C ASP A 8 -8.65 10.57 -32.05
N LEU A 9 -7.96 11.68 -31.70
CA LEU A 9 -8.51 13.04 -31.88
C LEU A 9 -8.59 13.43 -33.37
N MET A 10 -7.60 13.03 -34.19
CA MET A 10 -7.61 13.29 -35.64
C MET A 10 -8.68 12.48 -36.37
N LEU A 11 -8.95 11.23 -35.93
CA LEU A 11 -10.05 10.43 -36.49
C LEU A 11 -11.43 11.03 -36.12
N ALA A 12 -11.60 11.52 -34.92
CA ALA A 12 -12.82 12.19 -34.50
C ALA A 12 -13.08 13.51 -35.26
N GLN A 13 -12.05 14.28 -35.60
CA GLN A 13 -12.19 15.53 -36.40
C GLN A 13 -12.48 15.24 -37.86
N ARG A 14 -11.93 14.18 -38.46
CA ARG A 14 -12.24 13.81 -39.85
C ARG A 14 -13.65 13.21 -40.03
N SER A 15 -14.23 12.64 -38.98
CA SER A 15 -15.59 12.09 -39.05
C SER A 15 -16.69 13.18 -39.15
N SER A 16 -16.38 14.45 -38.86
CA SER A 16 -17.35 15.54 -38.97
C SER A 16 -17.62 16.05 -40.42
N GLU A 17 -16.84 15.58 -41.37
CA GLU A 17 -16.96 16.00 -42.81
C GLU A 17 -17.56 14.92 -43.71
N LEU A 18 -18.02 13.78 -43.17
CA LEU A 18 -18.54 12.65 -43.95
C LEU A 18 -20.09 12.62 -43.90
N ASP A 19 -20.68 12.20 -45.04
CA ASP A 19 -22.13 12.14 -45.35
C ASP A 19 -22.98 11.48 -44.20
N PRO A 20 -24.20 12.01 -43.89
CA PRO A 20 -25.00 11.59 -42.74
C PRO A 20 -25.40 10.12 -42.70
N VAL A 21 -25.39 9.41 -43.84
CA VAL A 21 -25.78 8.00 -43.91
C VAL A 21 -24.65 7.07 -43.44
N ASN A 22 -23.39 7.48 -43.54
CA ASN A 22 -22.24 6.69 -43.07
C ASN A 22 -21.80 7.01 -41.62
N HIS A 23 -22.30 8.11 -41.05
CA HIS A 23 -21.93 8.56 -39.72
C HIS A 23 -22.42 7.63 -38.60
N GLY A 24 -23.64 7.09 -38.73
CA GLY A 24 -24.25 6.22 -37.73
C GLY A 24 -23.42 4.93 -37.50
N ASP A 25 -23.00 4.32 -38.59
CA ASP A 25 -22.23 3.07 -38.56
C ASP A 25 -20.78 3.31 -38.04
N LEU A 26 -20.20 4.45 -38.38
CA LEU A 26 -18.85 4.82 -37.91
C LEU A 26 -18.86 5.13 -36.42
N ILE A 27 -19.82 5.88 -35.93
CA ILE A 27 -19.99 6.22 -34.49
C ILE A 27 -20.26 4.93 -33.70
N THR A 28 -21.09 4.04 -34.24
CA THR A 28 -21.40 2.75 -33.61
C THR A 28 -20.15 1.86 -33.53
N SER A 29 -19.38 1.80 -34.62
CA SER A 29 -18.13 1.02 -34.69
C SER A 29 -17.05 1.59 -33.77
N MET A 30 -16.91 2.92 -33.66
CA MET A 30 -16.01 3.57 -32.70
C MET A 30 -16.42 3.28 -31.26
N GLY A 31 -17.73 3.33 -30.95
CA GLY A 31 -18.27 2.99 -29.64
C GLY A 31 -18.03 1.50 -29.28
N GLN A 32 -18.05 0.62 -30.28
CA GLN A 32 -17.73 -0.80 -30.08
C GLN A 32 -16.24 -1.02 -29.88
N LEU A 33 -15.39 -0.34 -30.63
CA LEU A 33 -13.92 -0.37 -30.46
C LEU A 33 -13.50 0.12 -29.07
N GLN A 34 -14.11 1.21 -28.60
CA GLN A 34 -13.84 1.73 -27.24
C GLN A 34 -14.28 0.75 -26.15
N ARG A 35 -15.43 0.09 -26.32
CA ARG A 35 -15.89 -0.95 -25.38
C ARG A 35 -14.95 -2.14 -25.38
N ASN A 36 -14.60 -2.65 -26.56
CA ASN A 36 -13.68 -3.78 -26.68
C ASN A 36 -12.28 -3.46 -26.12
N ALA A 37 -11.79 -2.24 -26.32
CA ALA A 37 -10.51 -1.80 -25.72
C ALA A 37 -10.58 -1.74 -24.20
N ARG A 38 -11.68 -1.29 -23.62
CA ARG A 38 -11.92 -1.28 -22.18
C ARG A 38 -12.03 -2.70 -21.63
N ASP A 39 -12.80 -3.56 -22.28
CA ASP A 39 -12.99 -4.96 -21.87
C ASP A 39 -11.65 -5.75 -21.94
N LEU A 40 -10.82 -5.47 -22.96
CA LEU A 40 -9.46 -6.00 -23.05
C LEU A 40 -8.57 -5.49 -21.93
N GLN A 41 -8.65 -4.20 -21.60
CA GLN A 41 -7.88 -3.59 -20.53
C GLN A 41 -8.29 -4.18 -19.17
N GLU A 42 -9.60 -4.33 -18.91
CA GLU A 42 -10.12 -4.97 -17.68
C GLU A 42 -9.71 -6.45 -17.61
N SER A 43 -9.77 -7.19 -18.73
CA SER A 43 -9.33 -8.57 -18.80
C SER A 43 -7.83 -8.73 -18.54
N VAL A 44 -7.00 -7.86 -19.10
CA VAL A 44 -5.55 -7.86 -18.86
C VAL A 44 -5.23 -7.49 -17.42
N MET A 45 -5.97 -6.54 -16.81
CA MET A 45 -5.82 -6.20 -15.40
C MET A 45 -6.22 -7.35 -14.48
N SER A 46 -7.33 -8.05 -14.79
CA SER A 46 -7.78 -9.22 -14.03
C SER A 46 -6.77 -10.37 -14.03
N ILE A 47 -6.03 -10.58 -15.13
CA ILE A 47 -4.97 -11.62 -15.21
C ILE A 47 -3.75 -11.26 -14.34
N ARG A 48 -3.56 -9.99 -13.98
CA ARG A 48 -2.42 -9.50 -13.20
C ARG A 48 -2.69 -9.38 -11.71
N MET A 49 -3.91 -9.64 -11.27
CA MET A 49 -4.26 -9.58 -9.86
C MET A 49 -3.68 -10.78 -9.12
N MET A 50 -3.10 -10.52 -7.98
CA MET A 50 -2.52 -11.53 -7.08
C MET A 50 -2.98 -11.28 -5.64
N PRO A 51 -3.25 -12.34 -4.86
CA PRO A 51 -3.64 -12.19 -3.46
C PRO A 51 -2.47 -11.68 -2.61
N MET A 52 -2.79 -10.88 -1.61
CA MET A 52 -1.81 -10.40 -0.61
C MET A 52 -1.13 -11.53 0.15
N GLU A 53 -1.69 -12.72 0.18
CA GLU A 53 -1.06 -13.91 0.74
C GLU A 53 0.34 -14.15 0.17
N TYR A 54 0.55 -13.86 -1.11
CA TYR A 54 1.86 -13.96 -1.75
C TYR A 54 2.92 -13.08 -1.07
N VAL A 55 2.51 -11.88 -0.64
CA VAL A 55 3.36 -10.94 0.11
C VAL A 55 3.47 -11.37 1.56
N PHE A 56 2.33 -11.62 2.19
CA PHE A 56 2.22 -11.90 3.62
C PHE A 56 2.92 -13.19 4.04
N SER A 57 3.01 -14.19 3.18
CA SER A 57 3.67 -15.48 3.46
C SER A 57 5.14 -15.36 3.87
N ARG A 58 5.80 -14.24 3.56
CA ARG A 58 7.21 -13.99 3.89
C ARG A 58 7.41 -13.52 5.33
N TYR A 59 6.42 -12.82 5.89
CA TYR A 59 6.57 -12.12 7.18
C TYR A 59 6.64 -13.03 8.40
N PRO A 60 5.95 -14.19 8.49
CA PRO A 60 6.06 -15.06 9.66
C PRO A 60 7.49 -15.49 9.95
N ARG A 61 8.24 -15.81 8.90
CA ARG A 61 9.65 -16.16 9.04
C ARG A 61 10.51 -14.94 9.39
N LEU A 62 10.31 -13.83 8.67
CA LEU A 62 11.04 -12.58 8.92
C LEU A 62 10.87 -12.10 10.36
N VAL A 63 9.63 -12.05 10.85
CA VAL A 63 9.30 -11.62 12.22
C VAL A 63 9.93 -12.54 13.25
N ARG A 64 9.84 -13.86 13.06
CA ARG A 64 10.46 -14.84 13.97
C ARG A 64 11.98 -14.67 14.05
N ASP A 65 12.64 -14.54 12.89
CA ASP A 65 14.09 -14.44 12.83
C ASP A 65 14.58 -13.12 13.45
N LEU A 66 13.89 -12.01 13.20
CA LEU A 66 14.22 -10.70 13.78
C LEU A 66 13.89 -10.63 15.27
N ALA A 67 12.71 -11.09 15.69
CA ALA A 67 12.33 -11.11 17.09
C ALA A 67 13.33 -11.95 17.92
N GLY A 68 13.74 -13.12 17.40
CA GLY A 68 14.75 -13.96 18.05
C GLY A 68 16.10 -13.24 18.20
N LYS A 69 16.57 -12.52 17.17
CA LYS A 69 17.82 -11.74 17.22
C LYS A 69 17.74 -10.58 18.22
N LEU A 70 16.57 -9.98 18.37
CA LEU A 70 16.34 -8.84 19.26
C LEU A 70 15.96 -9.26 20.69
N GLY A 71 15.82 -10.56 20.97
CA GLY A 71 15.38 -11.08 22.27
C GLY A 71 13.92 -10.70 22.60
N LYS A 72 13.09 -10.46 21.59
CA LYS A 72 11.69 -10.05 21.74
C LYS A 72 10.76 -11.24 21.48
N GLN A 73 9.60 -11.24 22.11
CA GLN A 73 8.52 -12.19 21.85
C GLN A 73 7.42 -11.47 21.09
N VAL A 74 7.10 -11.93 19.88
CA VAL A 74 6.16 -11.25 19.00
C VAL A 74 5.24 -12.27 18.34
N GLU A 75 3.94 -12.00 18.40
CA GLU A 75 2.92 -12.71 17.66
C GLU A 75 2.51 -11.87 16.44
N LEU A 76 2.52 -12.51 15.25
CA LEU A 76 2.13 -11.90 14.00
C LEU A 76 0.75 -12.36 13.59
N THR A 77 -0.17 -11.42 13.38
CA THR A 77 -1.50 -11.64 12.82
C THR A 77 -1.58 -11.07 11.42
N LEU A 78 -2.11 -11.86 10.48
CA LEU A 78 -2.30 -11.48 9.09
C LEU A 78 -3.80 -11.38 8.80
N VAL A 79 -4.27 -10.21 8.35
CA VAL A 79 -5.68 -9.94 8.05
C VAL A 79 -5.81 -9.53 6.59
N GLY A 80 -6.82 -10.06 5.90
CA GLY A 80 -7.08 -9.72 4.50
C GLY A 80 -6.10 -10.32 3.50
N SER A 81 -5.53 -11.50 3.80
CA SER A 81 -4.61 -12.21 2.91
C SER A 81 -5.20 -12.53 1.52
N SER A 82 -6.53 -12.62 1.42
CA SER A 82 -7.27 -12.83 0.17
C SER A 82 -7.50 -11.57 -0.65
N THR A 83 -7.12 -10.39 -0.15
CA THR A 83 -7.26 -9.13 -0.87
C THR A 83 -6.36 -9.16 -2.10
N GLU A 84 -6.94 -8.88 -3.28
CA GLU A 84 -6.23 -8.94 -4.55
C GLU A 84 -5.65 -7.59 -4.95
N LEU A 85 -4.39 -7.59 -5.40
CA LEU A 85 -3.66 -6.43 -5.91
C LEU A 85 -3.05 -6.69 -7.27
N ASP A 86 -2.86 -5.63 -8.05
CA ASP A 86 -2.02 -5.70 -9.27
C ASP A 86 -0.58 -6.10 -8.89
N LYS A 87 -0.02 -7.01 -9.66
CA LYS A 87 1.35 -7.52 -9.46
C LYS A 87 2.39 -6.40 -9.39
N SER A 88 2.24 -5.34 -10.18
CA SER A 88 3.18 -4.22 -10.19
C SER A 88 3.13 -3.41 -8.89
N LEU A 89 1.96 -3.31 -8.25
CA LEU A 89 1.82 -2.71 -6.93
C LEU A 89 2.45 -3.60 -5.86
N ILE A 90 2.23 -4.92 -5.94
CA ILE A 90 2.85 -5.89 -5.03
C ILE A 90 4.37 -5.72 -5.01
N GLU A 91 5.00 -5.65 -6.17
CA GLU A 91 6.46 -5.48 -6.27
C GLU A 91 6.94 -4.18 -5.61
N ARG A 92 6.15 -3.12 -5.67
CA ARG A 92 6.50 -1.81 -5.10
C ARG A 92 6.27 -1.69 -3.60
N ILE A 93 5.34 -2.47 -3.02
CA ILE A 93 5.00 -2.38 -1.59
C ILE A 93 5.87 -3.29 -0.71
N ILE A 94 6.51 -4.32 -1.25
CA ILE A 94 7.29 -5.29 -0.48
C ILE A 94 8.38 -4.61 0.36
N ASP A 95 9.16 -3.72 -0.24
CA ASP A 95 10.27 -3.06 0.44
C ASP A 95 9.78 -2.06 1.51
N PRO A 96 8.84 -1.14 1.23
CA PRO A 96 8.25 -0.28 2.25
C PRO A 96 7.63 -1.07 3.40
N LEU A 97 6.84 -2.10 3.10
CA LEU A 97 6.20 -2.91 4.12
C LEU A 97 7.22 -3.66 5.00
N THR A 98 8.27 -4.20 4.38
CA THR A 98 9.37 -4.83 5.11
C THR A 98 10.07 -3.84 6.05
N HIS A 99 10.23 -2.59 5.60
CA HIS A 99 10.82 -1.52 6.41
C HIS A 99 9.93 -1.18 7.62
N LEU A 100 8.62 -1.06 7.42
CA LEU A 100 7.66 -0.81 8.51
C LEU A 100 7.65 -1.94 9.53
N VAL A 101 7.57 -3.19 9.09
CA VAL A 101 7.65 -4.36 9.97
C VAL A 101 8.94 -4.37 10.79
N ARG A 102 10.07 -4.05 10.15
CA ARG A 102 11.35 -3.95 10.84
C ARG A 102 11.35 -2.83 11.86
N ASN A 103 10.82 -1.66 11.54
CA ASN A 103 10.71 -0.54 12.48
C ASN A 103 9.86 -0.89 13.70
N SER A 104 8.72 -1.55 13.51
CA SER A 104 7.88 -2.02 14.61
C SER A 104 8.63 -3.01 15.51
N LEU A 105 9.42 -3.90 14.93
CA LEU A 105 10.22 -4.86 15.71
C LEU A 105 11.41 -4.20 16.39
N ASP A 106 12.13 -3.30 15.73
CA ASP A 106 13.33 -2.67 16.29
C ASP A 106 12.97 -1.64 17.37
N HIS A 107 11.99 -0.80 17.09
CA HIS A 107 11.70 0.41 17.87
C HIS A 107 10.32 0.43 18.53
N GLY A 108 9.32 -0.22 17.93
CA GLY A 108 7.94 -0.25 18.44
C GLY A 108 7.83 -1.19 19.64
N ILE A 109 7.96 -2.49 19.42
CA ILE A 109 7.75 -3.52 20.42
C ILE A 109 8.91 -3.56 21.43
N GLU A 110 8.57 -3.52 22.71
CA GLU A 110 9.53 -3.53 23.82
C GLU A 110 9.99 -4.97 24.13
N LEU A 111 11.10 -5.10 24.84
CA LEU A 111 11.57 -6.37 25.43
C LEU A 111 10.51 -6.92 26.41
N PRO A 112 10.39 -8.25 26.54
CA PRO A 112 9.39 -8.90 27.41
C PRO A 112 9.38 -8.34 28.85
N GLU A 113 10.56 -8.11 29.43
CA GLU A 113 10.71 -7.57 30.79
C GLU A 113 10.15 -6.16 30.91
N LYS A 114 10.38 -5.31 29.90
CA LYS A 114 9.85 -3.93 29.89
C LYS A 114 8.34 -3.92 29.69
N ARG A 115 7.81 -4.83 28.87
CA ARG A 115 6.37 -4.98 28.69
C ARG A 115 5.67 -5.38 29.99
N LEU A 116 6.22 -6.37 30.68
CA LEU A 116 5.71 -6.82 32.00
C LEU A 116 5.76 -5.69 33.03
N ALA A 117 6.86 -4.94 33.08
CA ALA A 117 7.01 -3.80 33.98
C ALA A 117 5.98 -2.68 33.68
N ALA A 118 5.54 -2.53 32.44
CA ALA A 118 4.50 -1.61 32.00
C ALA A 118 3.08 -2.19 32.14
N GLY A 119 2.92 -3.40 32.70
CA GLY A 119 1.61 -4.06 32.86
C GLY A 119 1.04 -4.65 31.56
N LYS A 120 1.86 -4.78 30.51
CA LYS A 120 1.48 -5.39 29.24
C LYS A 120 1.82 -6.90 29.24
N ASN A 121 1.26 -7.64 28.28
CA ASN A 121 1.66 -9.02 28.02
C ASN A 121 3.14 -9.07 27.59
N SER A 122 3.87 -10.12 27.98
CA SER A 122 5.26 -10.33 27.57
C SER A 122 5.42 -10.46 26.06
N VAL A 123 4.40 -10.98 25.36
CA VAL A 123 4.34 -11.12 23.93
C VAL A 123 3.74 -9.85 23.32
N GLY A 124 4.46 -9.21 22.41
CA GLY A 124 3.96 -8.09 21.62
C GLY A 124 3.14 -8.58 20.42
N ASN A 125 2.15 -7.82 20.03
CA ASN A 125 1.31 -8.12 18.88
C ASN A 125 1.70 -7.22 17.70
N LEU A 126 1.88 -7.83 16.54
CA LEU A 126 2.09 -7.16 15.27
C LEU A 126 1.02 -7.62 14.29
N ILE A 127 0.26 -6.69 13.73
CA ILE A 127 -0.83 -6.97 12.80
C ILE A 127 -0.48 -6.38 11.45
N LEU A 128 -0.52 -7.21 10.41
CA LEU A 128 -0.47 -6.76 9.02
C LEU A 128 -1.86 -6.95 8.43
N SER A 129 -2.46 -5.88 7.96
CA SER A 129 -3.78 -5.92 7.34
C SER A 129 -3.78 -5.35 5.93
N ALA A 130 -4.66 -5.89 5.09
CA ALA A 130 -4.92 -5.38 3.75
C ALA A 130 -6.41 -5.46 3.46
N GLU A 131 -7.00 -4.34 3.03
CA GLU A 131 -8.42 -4.26 2.69
C GLU A 131 -8.68 -3.29 1.53
N HIS A 132 -9.80 -3.51 0.84
CA HIS A 132 -10.32 -2.55 -0.12
C HIS A 132 -11.14 -1.49 0.61
N GLN A 133 -10.75 -0.23 0.45
CA GLN A 133 -11.42 0.91 1.07
C GLN A 133 -11.69 2.00 0.05
N GLY A 134 -12.96 2.20 -0.33
CA GLY A 134 -13.38 3.29 -1.22
C GLY A 134 -12.70 3.31 -2.60
N GLY A 135 -12.42 2.13 -3.18
CA GLY A 135 -11.72 2.01 -4.48
C GLY A 135 -10.19 2.06 -4.40
N ASN A 136 -9.65 2.26 -3.21
CA ASN A 136 -8.23 2.15 -2.91
C ASN A 136 -7.96 0.86 -2.12
N ILE A 137 -6.69 0.49 -2.01
CA ILE A 137 -6.23 -0.57 -1.12
C ILE A 137 -5.52 0.07 0.05
N CYS A 138 -6.00 -0.23 1.24
CA CYS A 138 -5.38 0.15 2.50
C CYS A 138 -4.54 -1.03 3.00
N ILE A 139 -3.26 -0.77 3.28
CA ILE A 139 -2.35 -1.74 3.89
C ILE A 139 -1.79 -1.10 5.14
N GLU A 140 -2.00 -1.77 6.28
CA GLU A 140 -1.61 -1.25 7.58
C GLU A 140 -0.65 -2.20 8.29
N VAL A 141 0.25 -1.59 9.06
CA VAL A 141 1.11 -2.27 10.02
C VAL A 141 0.81 -1.68 11.40
N THR A 142 0.25 -2.48 12.27
CA THR A 142 -0.14 -2.05 13.62
C THR A 142 0.63 -2.86 14.65
N ASP A 143 1.24 -2.20 15.63
CA ASP A 143 1.87 -2.84 16.78
C ASP A 143 1.32 -2.29 18.11
N ASP A 144 1.42 -3.08 19.16
CA ASP A 144 1.05 -2.72 20.52
C ASP A 144 2.24 -2.28 21.38
N GLY A 145 3.28 -1.77 20.72
CA GLY A 145 4.52 -1.35 21.35
C GLY A 145 4.42 -0.05 22.15
N ALA A 146 5.57 0.59 22.35
CA ALA A 146 5.67 1.82 23.16
C ALA A 146 5.08 3.06 22.44
N GLY A 147 4.70 2.94 21.17
CA GLY A 147 4.29 4.07 20.33
C GLY A 147 5.48 4.95 19.91
N LEU A 148 5.17 6.04 19.26
CA LEU A 148 6.17 7.02 18.85
C LEU A 148 6.71 7.79 20.06
N ASN A 149 8.02 7.74 20.27
CA ASN A 149 8.65 8.56 21.32
C ASN A 149 8.80 9.99 20.79
N ARG A 150 7.81 10.83 21.09
CA ARG A 150 7.73 12.22 20.68
C ARG A 150 9.01 13.00 20.99
N GLU A 151 9.58 12.84 22.18
CA GLU A 151 10.80 13.56 22.58
C GLU A 151 12.00 13.21 21.68
N ARG A 152 12.14 11.93 21.30
CA ARG A 152 13.22 11.50 20.41
C ARG A 152 13.02 12.00 18.97
N ILE A 153 11.78 12.05 18.50
CA ILE A 153 11.45 12.55 17.15
C ILE A 153 11.72 14.05 17.10
N LEU A 154 11.25 14.82 18.10
CA LEU A 154 11.49 16.25 18.19
C LEU A 154 12.99 16.57 18.30
N ALA A 155 13.73 15.82 19.12
CA ALA A 155 15.18 15.98 19.24
C ALA A 155 15.91 15.70 17.93
N LYS A 156 15.50 14.68 17.17
CA LYS A 156 16.05 14.33 15.88
C LYS A 156 15.72 15.40 14.82
N ALA A 157 14.46 15.85 14.77
CA ALA A 157 14.04 16.92 13.88
C ALA A 157 14.80 18.24 14.14
N ALA A 158 14.96 18.60 15.42
CA ALA A 158 15.78 19.75 15.80
C ALA A 158 17.25 19.60 15.38
N SER A 159 17.84 18.40 15.51
CA SER A 159 19.21 18.13 15.05
C SER A 159 19.37 18.21 13.54
N GLN A 160 18.30 18.03 12.77
CA GLN A 160 18.27 18.16 11.31
C GLN A 160 17.92 19.58 10.82
N GLY A 161 17.74 20.53 11.74
CA GLY A 161 17.47 21.94 11.42
C GLY A 161 16.00 22.23 11.08
N LEU A 162 15.09 21.30 11.39
CA LEU A 162 13.65 21.53 11.26
C LEU A 162 13.15 22.34 12.45
N THR A 163 12.34 23.37 12.19
CA THR A 163 11.67 24.16 13.22
C THR A 163 10.54 23.33 13.84
N VAL A 164 10.76 22.90 15.06
CA VAL A 164 9.81 22.05 15.81
C VAL A 164 9.16 22.91 16.88
N SER A 165 7.84 22.94 16.93
CA SER A 165 7.06 23.59 17.98
C SER A 165 6.65 22.56 19.03
N GLU A 166 6.76 22.89 20.32
CA GLU A 166 6.32 22.02 21.42
C GLU A 166 4.82 21.71 21.40
N ASN A 167 4.02 22.47 20.64
CA ASN A 167 2.57 22.35 20.53
C ASN A 167 2.09 21.60 19.26
N MET A 168 2.97 20.95 18.51
CA MET A 168 2.56 20.16 17.36
C MET A 168 1.74 18.93 17.82
N SER A 169 0.66 18.63 17.10
CA SER A 169 -0.13 17.41 17.31
C SER A 169 0.66 16.16 16.93
N ASP A 170 0.25 15.00 17.43
CA ASP A 170 0.93 13.72 17.11
C ASP A 170 0.89 13.40 15.62
N ASP A 171 -0.15 13.84 14.91
CA ASP A 171 -0.28 13.72 13.45
C ASP A 171 0.68 14.64 12.67
N GLU A 172 1.13 15.74 13.25
CA GLU A 172 2.09 16.68 12.66
C GLU A 172 3.55 16.30 12.92
N VAL A 173 3.77 15.40 13.88
CA VAL A 173 5.10 14.92 14.29
C VAL A 173 5.45 13.59 13.63
N ALA A 174 4.46 12.82 13.14
CA ALA A 174 4.62 11.54 12.49
C ALA A 174 4.89 11.69 11.00
#